data_6be2f158de59651a0f95e1601e7092d7
#
_entry.id   6be2f158de59651a0f95e1601e7092d7
#
_cell.length_a   1.000
_cell.length_b   1.000
_cell.length_c   1.000
_cell.angle_alpha   90.00
_cell.angle_beta   90.00
_cell.angle_gamma   90.00
#
_symmetry.space_group_name_H-M   'P 1'
#
loop_
_entity.id
_entity.type
_entity.pdbx_description
1 polymer ?
#
loop_
_entity_poly.entity_id
_entity_poly.type
_entity_poly.pdbx_seq_one_letter_code
_entity_poly.pdbx_strand_id
1 'polypeptide(L)'
;MPRRAAGPLALALSALVLFASLGTAPAASADDSAIPEIPSCASILERKVIFTKTAVGVRGAVITKEYKRNQWATSVLDPLHRLPASYVPRDLKWITPQALPSAKGVFQLRRDAAESLRAMLLAAREADVRMRIISAYRSYATQNATFAYWVAKSGLQLARKYSALPGHSEHQLGTSVDLATVGAGVPWGSAAFATSPTAVWLNENAYKYGFVRSYPSGAKRVALSCYGSEPWHWRYVGLNLAYEIVCSEQVPRIFLWNRQYGGTRVIGERCAELQVPEGYVDPGVSPSPSPSLDPLGDDDGDGLTNDSDNCPLVANPDQLDTDGNGVGDACDPAASPSPSPSESPSPSP
;
A
#
# COMPACT_ATOMS: atom_id res chain seq x y z
N MET A 1 25.93 50.96 -77.53
CA MET A 1 26.50 50.22 -78.69
C MET A 1 27.92 49.72 -78.33
N PRO A 2 28.41 48.63 -78.75
CA PRO A 2 27.81 47.51 -79.51
C PRO A 2 28.12 46.09 -78.91
N ARG A 3 27.33 45.14 -79.41
CA ARG A 3 27.62 43.77 -79.93
C ARG A 3 28.05 42.62 -79.02
N ARG A 4 27.18 41.73 -78.88
CA ARG A 4 27.05 40.28 -79.22
C ARG A 4 28.35 39.51 -79.47
N ALA A 5 28.50 38.44 -78.82
CA ALA A 5 29.06 37.19 -79.42
C ALA A 5 28.34 35.97 -78.72
N ALA A 6 27.84 35.10 -79.58
CA ALA A 6 27.28 33.81 -79.27
C ALA A 6 28.38 32.72 -79.38
N GLY A 7 28.32 31.69 -78.65
CA GLY A 7 29.13 30.48 -78.74
C GLY A 7 28.54 29.35 -77.96
N PRO A 8 28.84 28.06 -78.27
CA PRO A 8 27.82 27.07 -78.62
C PRO A 8 27.39 26.18 -77.46
N LEU A 9 26.20 25.56 -77.71
CA LEU A 9 25.53 24.56 -76.96
C LEU A 9 26.43 23.29 -76.84
N ALA A 10 26.73 22.85 -75.61
CA ALA A 10 27.20 21.50 -75.35
C ALA A 10 26.08 20.71 -74.64
N LEU A 11 25.47 19.73 -75.32
CA LEU A 11 24.60 18.73 -74.73
C LEU A 11 25.43 17.81 -73.85
N ALA A 12 25.18 17.87 -72.56
CA ALA A 12 25.64 16.84 -71.61
C ALA A 12 24.44 15.92 -71.29
N LEU A 13 24.49 14.69 -71.76
CA LEU A 13 23.59 13.63 -71.32
C LEU A 13 23.96 13.30 -69.86
N SER A 14 23.10 13.66 -68.94
CA SER A 14 23.22 13.16 -67.55
C SER A 14 22.39 11.91 -67.40
N ALA A 15 23.07 10.79 -67.19
CA ALA A 15 22.45 9.52 -66.84
C ALA A 15 21.88 9.66 -65.40
N LEU A 16 20.56 9.54 -65.29
CA LEU A 16 19.84 9.53 -64.02
C LEU A 16 20.01 8.16 -63.39
N VAL A 17 20.92 8.01 -62.43
CA VAL A 17 21.02 6.79 -61.60
C VAL A 17 19.96 6.94 -60.47
N LEU A 18 18.84 6.24 -60.61
CA LEU A 18 17.88 6.07 -59.53
C LEU A 18 18.52 5.19 -58.43
N PHE A 19 19.01 5.77 -57.37
CA PHE A 19 19.22 5.09 -56.11
C PHE A 19 17.86 4.89 -55.44
N ALA A 20 17.33 3.67 -55.49
CA ALA A 20 16.24 3.25 -54.60
C ALA A 20 16.81 3.20 -53.18
N SER A 21 16.61 4.26 -52.43
CA SER A 21 16.81 4.21 -50.96
C SER A 21 15.73 3.30 -50.36
N LEU A 22 16.14 2.07 -50.03
CA LEU A 22 15.38 1.26 -49.07
C LEU A 22 15.35 2.02 -47.74
N GLY A 23 14.28 2.80 -47.58
CA GLY A 23 13.96 3.42 -46.30
C GLY A 23 13.72 2.31 -45.29
N THR A 24 14.69 2.06 -44.40
CA THR A 24 14.41 1.35 -43.16
C THR A 24 13.38 2.19 -42.43
N ALA A 25 12.16 1.67 -42.30
CA ALA A 25 11.18 2.24 -41.42
C ALA A 25 11.85 2.40 -40.03
N PRO A 26 11.72 3.57 -39.37
CA PRO A 26 12.20 3.69 -38.00
C PRO A 26 11.49 2.59 -37.20
N ALA A 27 12.28 1.74 -36.52
CA ALA A 27 11.75 0.89 -35.48
C ALA A 27 10.93 1.78 -34.57
N ALA A 28 9.63 1.48 -34.41
CA ALA A 28 8.81 2.14 -33.44
C ALA A 28 9.56 2.01 -32.11
N SER A 29 10.10 3.11 -31.61
CA SER A 29 10.60 3.19 -30.26
C SER A 29 9.45 2.73 -29.38
N ALA A 30 9.67 1.66 -28.59
CA ALA A 30 8.78 1.32 -27.50
C ALA A 30 8.52 2.63 -26.76
N ASP A 31 7.30 3.08 -26.80
CA ASP A 31 6.82 4.28 -26.13
C ASP A 31 7.20 4.12 -24.66
N ASP A 32 8.12 4.96 -24.21
CA ASP A 32 8.46 5.13 -22.82
C ASP A 32 7.16 5.61 -22.19
N SER A 33 6.34 4.66 -21.70
CA SER A 33 4.99 4.94 -21.20
C SER A 33 5.15 5.85 -20.00
N ALA A 34 5.13 7.13 -20.26
CA ALA A 34 5.23 8.17 -19.23
C ALA A 34 4.23 7.84 -18.14
N ILE A 35 4.70 7.82 -16.88
CA ILE A 35 3.84 7.60 -15.72
C ILE A 35 2.67 8.56 -15.85
N PRO A 36 1.40 8.07 -15.88
CA PRO A 36 0.27 8.96 -16.04
C PRO A 36 0.23 9.93 -14.87
N GLU A 37 0.07 11.21 -15.18
CA GLU A 37 -0.01 12.24 -14.16
C GLU A 37 -1.19 11.96 -13.21
N ILE A 38 -0.92 11.96 -11.90
CA ILE A 38 -1.98 11.83 -10.92
C ILE A 38 -2.84 13.11 -10.93
N PRO A 39 -4.17 13.00 -11.10
CA PRO A 39 -5.04 14.17 -11.13
C PRO A 39 -4.87 15.03 -9.87
N SER A 40 -4.77 16.35 -10.06
CA SER A 40 -4.62 17.27 -8.93
C SER A 40 -5.85 17.25 -8.02
N CYS A 41 -5.63 17.40 -6.73
CA CYS A 41 -6.72 17.43 -5.75
C CYS A 41 -7.70 18.58 -6.01
N ALA A 42 -7.21 19.73 -6.50
CA ALA A 42 -8.06 20.86 -6.86
C ALA A 42 -9.05 20.48 -7.96
N SER A 43 -8.57 19.90 -9.07
CA SER A 43 -9.42 19.47 -10.17
C SER A 43 -10.42 18.37 -9.80
N ILE A 44 -10.04 17.49 -8.86
CA ILE A 44 -10.94 16.43 -8.36
C ILE A 44 -12.04 17.03 -7.48
N LEU A 45 -11.69 17.96 -6.60
CA LEU A 45 -12.65 18.56 -5.66
C LEU A 45 -13.68 19.48 -6.34
N GLU A 46 -13.39 19.98 -7.54
CA GLU A 46 -14.36 20.70 -8.39
C GLU A 46 -15.43 19.78 -8.99
N ARG A 47 -15.20 18.47 -9.05
CA ARG A 47 -16.16 17.51 -9.62
C ARG A 47 -17.45 17.47 -8.82
N LYS A 48 -18.56 17.39 -9.55
CA LYS A 48 -19.90 17.35 -8.93
C LYS A 48 -20.10 16.09 -8.10
N VAL A 49 -20.53 16.26 -6.86
CA VAL A 49 -21.04 15.18 -6.02
C VAL A 49 -22.45 14.84 -6.46
N ILE A 50 -22.73 13.56 -6.61
CA ILE A 50 -24.02 13.00 -7.01
C ILE A 50 -24.63 12.30 -5.81
N PHE A 51 -25.82 12.75 -5.43
CA PHE A 51 -26.63 12.11 -4.40
C PHE A 51 -27.72 11.29 -5.06
N THR A 52 -27.82 10.02 -4.72
CA THR A 52 -28.94 9.16 -5.06
C THR A 52 -29.65 8.73 -3.78
N LYS A 53 -30.81 8.07 -3.89
CA LYS A 53 -31.55 7.55 -2.71
C LYS A 53 -30.72 6.58 -1.87
N THR A 54 -29.75 5.89 -2.46
CA THR A 54 -29.00 4.80 -1.82
C THR A 54 -27.48 5.01 -1.77
N ALA A 55 -26.95 6.02 -2.45
CA ALA A 55 -25.50 6.23 -2.53
C ALA A 55 -25.15 7.69 -2.76
N VAL A 56 -23.95 8.04 -2.32
CA VAL A 56 -23.25 9.29 -2.62
C VAL A 56 -22.00 8.98 -3.41
N GLY A 57 -21.76 9.70 -4.48
CA GLY A 57 -20.58 9.51 -5.32
C GLY A 57 -20.09 10.80 -5.95
N VAL A 58 -18.99 10.73 -6.67
CA VAL A 58 -18.47 11.87 -7.45
C VAL A 58 -18.51 11.53 -8.93
N ARG A 59 -18.81 12.54 -9.76
CA ARG A 59 -18.87 12.36 -11.23
C ARG A 59 -17.49 11.94 -11.76
N GLY A 60 -17.46 10.84 -12.53
CA GLY A 60 -16.22 10.32 -13.13
C GLY A 60 -15.29 9.63 -12.14
N ALA A 61 -15.81 9.14 -11.00
CA ALA A 61 -15.03 8.30 -10.08
C ALA A 61 -14.57 7.02 -10.77
N VAL A 62 -13.32 6.66 -10.52
CA VAL A 62 -12.64 5.51 -11.11
C VAL A 62 -12.47 4.42 -10.06
N ILE A 63 -12.74 3.17 -10.43
CA ILE A 63 -12.45 2.04 -9.56
C ILE A 63 -10.96 1.73 -9.65
N THR A 64 -10.25 1.77 -8.50
CA THR A 64 -8.83 1.39 -8.44
C THR A 64 -8.65 -0.06 -8.89
N LYS A 65 -7.58 -0.33 -9.66
CA LYS A 65 -7.36 -1.66 -10.25
C LYS A 65 -6.66 -2.64 -9.31
N GLU A 66 -5.91 -2.12 -8.38
CA GLU A 66 -5.02 -2.90 -7.49
C GLU A 66 -5.81 -3.81 -6.56
N TYR A 67 -7.02 -3.43 -6.15
CA TYR A 67 -7.86 -4.28 -5.31
C TYR A 67 -8.20 -5.63 -5.98
N LYS A 68 -8.36 -5.65 -7.32
CA LYS A 68 -8.62 -6.87 -8.08
C LYS A 68 -7.43 -7.82 -8.12
N ARG A 69 -6.21 -7.27 -7.98
CA ARG A 69 -4.96 -8.02 -7.94
C ARG A 69 -4.57 -8.44 -6.53
N ASN A 70 -5.42 -8.23 -5.55
CA ASN A 70 -5.13 -8.36 -4.13
C ASN A 70 -3.96 -7.47 -3.64
N GLN A 71 -3.69 -6.37 -4.35
CA GLN A 71 -2.61 -5.42 -4.05
C GLN A 71 -3.15 -4.24 -3.21
N TRP A 72 -3.82 -4.55 -2.12
CA TRP A 72 -4.42 -3.54 -1.24
C TRP A 72 -3.39 -2.54 -0.69
N ALA A 73 -2.13 -2.96 -0.48
CA ALA A 73 -1.07 -2.11 0.04
C ALA A 73 -0.78 -0.92 -0.87
N THR A 74 -0.81 -1.13 -2.19
CA THR A 74 -0.52 -0.10 -3.21
C THR A 74 -1.76 0.59 -3.75
N SER A 75 -2.98 0.17 -3.36
CA SER A 75 -4.23 0.79 -3.84
C SER A 75 -4.30 2.27 -3.46
N VAL A 76 -4.40 3.16 -4.43
CA VAL A 76 -4.68 4.58 -4.20
C VAL A 76 -6.18 4.77 -4.02
N LEU A 77 -6.58 5.33 -2.88
CA LEU A 77 -7.94 5.81 -2.63
C LEU A 77 -7.87 7.31 -2.36
N ASP A 78 -8.66 8.07 -3.12
CA ASP A 78 -8.74 9.52 -3.03
C ASP A 78 -10.12 9.97 -3.52
N PRO A 79 -10.45 11.27 -3.56
CA PRO A 79 -11.79 11.69 -4.00
C PRO A 79 -12.17 11.30 -5.43
N LEU A 80 -11.24 10.77 -6.25
CA LEU A 80 -11.51 10.24 -7.59
C LEU A 80 -11.48 8.71 -7.64
N HIS A 81 -10.52 8.07 -6.95
CA HIS A 81 -10.29 6.63 -6.99
C HIS A 81 -11.00 5.94 -5.82
N ARG A 82 -11.75 4.90 -6.13
CA ARG A 82 -12.61 4.22 -5.14
C ARG A 82 -12.61 2.70 -5.28
N LEU A 83 -13.10 2.06 -4.25
CA LEU A 83 -13.48 0.64 -4.23
C LEU A 83 -14.94 0.47 -4.66
N PRO A 84 -15.32 -0.71 -5.17
CA PRO A 84 -16.74 -1.06 -5.35
C PRO A 84 -17.48 -1.09 -4.00
N ALA A 85 -18.79 -0.86 -4.03
CA ALA A 85 -19.61 -0.94 -2.82
C ALA A 85 -19.60 -2.34 -2.18
N SER A 86 -19.46 -3.37 -3.00
CA SER A 86 -19.41 -4.77 -2.56
C SER A 86 -18.03 -5.21 -2.03
N TYR A 87 -17.01 -4.34 -2.06
CA TYR A 87 -15.69 -4.74 -1.61
C TYR A 87 -15.64 -4.92 -0.09
N VAL A 88 -15.27 -6.11 0.32
CA VAL A 88 -14.97 -6.49 1.70
C VAL A 88 -13.66 -7.29 1.70
N PRO A 89 -12.67 -6.94 2.51
CA PRO A 89 -11.47 -7.76 2.66
C PRO A 89 -11.82 -9.18 3.15
N ARG A 90 -11.18 -10.20 2.58
CA ARG A 90 -11.47 -11.61 2.92
C ARG A 90 -10.83 -12.07 4.22
N ASP A 91 -9.77 -11.39 4.64
CA ASP A 91 -8.88 -11.72 5.75
C ASP A 91 -9.08 -10.82 6.97
N LEU A 92 -10.27 -10.24 7.15
CA LEU A 92 -10.59 -9.43 8.31
C LEU A 92 -10.51 -10.26 9.60
N LYS A 93 -9.77 -9.74 10.58
CA LYS A 93 -9.66 -10.27 11.94
C LYS A 93 -10.23 -9.29 12.94
N TRP A 94 -10.92 -9.82 13.94
CA TRP A 94 -11.40 -9.05 15.07
C TRP A 94 -10.24 -8.67 15.99
N ILE A 95 -10.20 -7.40 16.37
CA ILE A 95 -9.31 -6.88 17.39
C ILE A 95 -10.12 -6.79 18.67
N THR A 96 -9.86 -7.67 19.60
CA THR A 96 -10.57 -7.73 20.88
C THR A 96 -9.86 -6.92 21.96
N PRO A 97 -10.57 -6.45 22.99
CA PRO A 97 -9.95 -5.77 24.13
C PRO A 97 -8.86 -6.59 24.84
N GLN A 98 -8.97 -7.94 24.86
CA GLN A 98 -7.97 -8.83 25.44
C GLN A 98 -6.65 -8.80 24.66
N ALA A 99 -6.73 -8.72 23.32
CA ALA A 99 -5.54 -8.60 22.49
C ALA A 99 -4.93 -7.19 22.55
N LEU A 100 -5.77 -6.17 22.77
CA LEU A 100 -5.41 -4.76 22.84
C LEU A 100 -6.14 -4.08 23.99
N PRO A 101 -5.58 -4.07 25.21
CA PRO A 101 -6.26 -3.56 26.42
C PRO A 101 -6.77 -2.13 26.33
N SER A 102 -6.19 -1.31 25.44
CA SER A 102 -6.62 0.06 25.17
C SER A 102 -7.74 0.21 24.14
N ALA A 103 -8.17 -0.89 23.49
CA ALA A 103 -9.28 -0.87 22.56
C ALA A 103 -10.61 -0.77 23.32
N LYS A 104 -11.45 0.19 22.94
CA LYS A 104 -12.87 0.22 23.34
C LYS A 104 -13.72 -0.30 22.20
N GLY A 105 -14.43 -1.40 22.45
CA GLY A 105 -15.26 -2.06 21.44
C GLY A 105 -14.49 -3.11 20.61
N VAL A 106 -15.13 -3.56 19.57
CA VAL A 106 -14.62 -4.61 18.68
C VAL A 106 -14.40 -4.02 17.31
N PHE A 107 -13.15 -4.01 16.87
CA PHE A 107 -12.73 -3.49 15.57
C PHE A 107 -12.24 -4.64 14.69
N GLN A 108 -12.21 -4.41 13.38
CA GLN A 108 -11.65 -5.35 12.42
C GLN A 108 -10.56 -4.68 11.59
N LEU A 109 -9.52 -5.41 11.29
CA LEU A 109 -8.50 -5.09 10.29
C LEU A 109 -8.15 -6.36 9.51
N ARG A 110 -7.45 -6.21 8.39
CA ARG A 110 -6.77 -7.33 7.76
C ARG A 110 -5.84 -8.01 8.75
N ARG A 111 -5.60 -9.31 8.58
CA ARG A 111 -4.78 -10.11 9.50
C ARG A 111 -3.44 -9.42 9.79
N ASP A 112 -2.65 -9.19 8.75
CA ASP A 112 -1.30 -8.62 8.89
C ASP A 112 -1.31 -7.23 9.53
N ALA A 113 -2.29 -6.38 9.16
CA ALA A 113 -2.48 -5.07 9.77
C ALA A 113 -2.85 -5.17 11.26
N ALA A 114 -3.66 -6.17 11.65
CA ALA A 114 -4.06 -6.39 13.04
C ALA A 114 -2.87 -6.86 13.90
N GLU A 115 -2.06 -7.75 13.37
CA GLU A 115 -0.86 -8.28 14.04
C GLU A 115 0.20 -7.18 14.21
N SER A 116 0.49 -6.44 13.14
CA SER A 116 1.41 -5.30 13.19
C SER A 116 0.91 -4.17 14.12
N LEU A 117 -0.40 -3.89 14.12
CA LEU A 117 -0.98 -2.93 15.06
C LEU A 117 -0.80 -3.36 16.51
N ARG A 118 -1.00 -4.64 16.79
CA ARG A 118 -0.78 -5.19 18.13
C ARG A 118 0.67 -4.98 18.57
N ALA A 119 1.65 -5.31 17.73
CA ALA A 119 3.07 -5.08 18.02
C ALA A 119 3.36 -3.58 18.25
N MET A 120 2.85 -2.72 17.39
CA MET A 120 3.01 -1.25 17.51
C MET A 120 2.45 -0.71 18.83
N LEU A 121 1.25 -1.14 19.23
CA LEU A 121 0.63 -0.68 20.48
C LEU A 121 1.33 -1.21 21.73
N LEU A 122 1.92 -2.41 21.68
CA LEU A 122 2.75 -2.94 22.76
C LEU A 122 4.02 -2.13 22.90
N ALA A 123 4.77 -1.87 21.84
CA ALA A 123 5.98 -1.07 21.86
C ALA A 123 5.72 0.38 22.32
N ALA A 124 4.61 0.99 21.90
CA ALA A 124 4.20 2.29 22.40
C ALA A 124 3.95 2.27 23.91
N ARG A 125 3.30 1.22 24.41
CA ARG A 125 3.05 1.03 25.85
C ARG A 125 4.35 0.88 26.65
N GLU A 126 5.34 0.15 26.13
CA GLU A 126 6.67 0.04 26.72
C GLU A 126 7.37 1.39 26.82
N ALA A 127 7.12 2.29 25.87
CA ALA A 127 7.56 3.68 25.89
C ALA A 127 6.65 4.62 26.71
N ASP A 128 5.74 4.08 27.55
CA ASP A 128 4.72 4.79 28.34
C ASP A 128 3.74 5.65 27.50
N VAL A 129 3.59 5.34 26.22
CA VAL A 129 2.63 5.99 25.33
C VAL A 129 1.41 5.09 25.16
N ARG A 130 0.30 5.47 25.82
CA ARG A 130 -0.94 4.68 25.82
C ARG A 130 -1.91 5.17 24.77
N MET A 131 -2.18 4.31 23.80
CA MET A 131 -3.11 4.58 22.70
C MET A 131 -4.36 3.72 22.77
N ARG A 132 -5.45 4.21 22.20
CA ARG A 132 -6.69 3.45 21.97
C ARG A 132 -7.13 3.58 20.53
N ILE A 133 -7.73 2.52 20.03
CA ILE A 133 -8.37 2.50 18.71
C ILE A 133 -9.72 3.19 18.82
N ILE A 134 -10.03 4.06 17.85
CA ILE A 134 -11.32 4.77 17.76
C ILE A 134 -12.07 4.46 16.47
N SER A 135 -11.37 3.99 15.44
CA SER A 135 -11.94 3.52 14.18
C SER A 135 -10.97 2.55 13.52
N ALA A 136 -11.49 1.56 12.78
CA ALA A 136 -10.71 0.64 11.97
C ALA A 136 -11.47 0.33 10.67
N TYR A 137 -11.64 -0.92 10.26
CA TYR A 137 -12.42 -1.24 9.07
C TYR A 137 -13.80 -0.61 9.11
N ARG A 138 -14.17 0.04 8.01
CA ARG A 138 -15.51 0.57 7.78
C ARG A 138 -16.03 0.08 6.44
N SER A 139 -17.18 -0.59 6.44
CA SER A 139 -17.83 -1.00 5.21
C SER A 139 -18.28 0.23 4.38
N TYR A 140 -18.59 0.01 3.11
CA TYR A 140 -19.19 1.04 2.26
C TYR A 140 -20.44 1.66 2.90
N ALA A 141 -21.32 0.83 3.46
CA ALA A 141 -22.56 1.30 4.10
C ALA A 141 -22.27 2.16 5.34
N THR A 142 -21.31 1.74 6.18
CA THR A 142 -20.87 2.51 7.35
C THR A 142 -20.27 3.85 6.91
N GLN A 143 -19.44 3.86 5.87
CA GLN A 143 -18.85 5.09 5.36
C GLN A 143 -19.91 6.03 4.76
N ASN A 144 -20.94 5.48 4.11
CA ASN A 144 -22.05 6.28 3.59
C ASN A 144 -22.81 7.01 4.73
N ALA A 145 -23.09 6.30 5.82
CA ALA A 145 -23.72 6.89 7.01
C ALA A 145 -22.81 7.94 7.68
N THR A 146 -21.50 7.65 7.79
CA THR A 146 -20.50 8.57 8.34
C THR A 146 -20.42 9.86 7.52
N PHE A 147 -20.36 9.75 6.20
CA PHE A 147 -20.29 10.92 5.32
C PHE A 147 -21.58 11.76 5.41
N ALA A 148 -22.76 11.11 5.40
CA ALA A 148 -24.03 11.78 5.56
C ALA A 148 -24.15 12.54 6.90
N TYR A 149 -23.67 11.95 7.99
CA TYR A 149 -23.58 12.61 9.30
C TYR A 149 -22.73 13.89 9.22
N TRP A 150 -21.54 13.83 8.60
CA TRP A 150 -20.66 15.01 8.48
C TRP A 150 -21.27 16.07 7.56
N VAL A 151 -21.96 15.69 6.48
CA VAL A 151 -22.67 16.63 5.61
C VAL A 151 -23.74 17.37 6.39
N ALA A 152 -24.53 16.66 7.21
CA ALA A 152 -25.56 17.27 8.05
C ALA A 152 -24.99 18.20 9.12
N LYS A 153 -23.83 17.83 9.69
CA LYS A 153 -23.18 18.59 10.78
C LYS A 153 -22.42 19.83 10.31
N SER A 154 -21.74 19.76 9.17
CA SER A 154 -20.78 20.78 8.75
C SER A 154 -20.95 21.27 7.31
N GLY A 155 -21.93 20.76 6.58
CA GLY A 155 -22.14 21.04 5.17
C GLY A 155 -21.22 20.25 4.25
N LEU A 156 -21.61 20.15 2.98
CA LEU A 156 -20.94 19.30 1.98
C LEU A 156 -19.45 19.66 1.77
N GLN A 157 -19.15 20.96 1.69
CA GLN A 157 -17.78 21.41 1.41
C GLN A 157 -16.80 20.98 2.50
N LEU A 158 -17.18 21.15 3.77
CA LEU A 158 -16.34 20.81 4.90
C LEU A 158 -16.29 19.28 5.10
N ALA A 159 -17.42 18.59 4.89
CA ALA A 159 -17.47 17.13 4.93
C ALA A 159 -16.49 16.51 3.90
N ARG A 160 -16.44 17.00 2.66
CA ARG A 160 -15.49 16.53 1.62
C ARG A 160 -14.03 16.73 1.97
N LYS A 161 -13.72 17.71 2.82
CA LYS A 161 -12.35 18.00 3.25
C LYS A 161 -11.85 17.02 4.32
N TYR A 162 -12.74 16.51 5.16
CA TYR A 162 -12.37 15.71 6.33
C TYR A 162 -13.04 14.34 6.41
N SER A 163 -13.83 13.96 5.42
CA SER A 163 -14.45 12.65 5.37
C SER A 163 -14.51 12.17 3.94
N ALA A 164 -13.99 10.98 3.70
CA ALA A 164 -14.06 10.36 2.39
C ALA A 164 -15.50 9.99 2.03
N LEU A 165 -15.84 10.07 0.74
CA LEU A 165 -17.08 9.52 0.22
C LEU A 165 -17.09 7.98 0.37
N PRO A 166 -18.26 7.33 0.37
CA PRO A 166 -18.35 5.87 0.39
C PRO A 166 -17.61 5.27 -0.81
N GLY A 167 -16.81 4.26 -0.55
CA GLY A 167 -15.89 3.67 -1.54
C GLY A 167 -14.52 4.33 -1.60
N HIS A 168 -14.38 5.58 -1.20
CA HIS A 168 -13.15 6.37 -1.29
C HIS A 168 -12.31 6.37 0.00
N SER A 169 -12.80 5.71 1.04
CA SER A 169 -12.13 5.66 2.35
C SER A 169 -11.12 4.51 2.41
N GLU A 170 -9.92 4.80 2.88
CA GLU A 170 -8.89 3.79 3.16
C GLU A 170 -9.32 2.77 4.23
N HIS A 171 -10.25 3.14 5.12
CA HIS A 171 -10.82 2.21 6.09
C HIS A 171 -11.56 1.03 5.43
N GLN A 172 -12.07 1.18 4.22
CA GLN A 172 -12.72 0.08 3.52
C GLN A 172 -11.70 -0.98 3.03
N LEU A 173 -10.42 -0.63 2.88
CA LEU A 173 -9.35 -1.60 2.59
C LEU A 173 -9.10 -2.56 3.77
N GLY A 174 -9.56 -2.21 4.97
CA GLY A 174 -9.26 -2.98 6.19
C GLY A 174 -7.82 -2.82 6.68
N THR A 175 -7.15 -1.75 6.27
CA THR A 175 -5.74 -1.49 6.60
C THR A 175 -5.55 -0.21 7.41
N SER A 176 -6.59 0.61 7.56
CA SER A 176 -6.47 1.90 8.24
C SER A 176 -7.09 1.87 9.63
N VAL A 177 -6.45 2.59 10.54
CA VAL A 177 -6.85 2.74 11.94
C VAL A 177 -6.76 4.19 12.35
N ASP A 178 -7.76 4.65 13.11
CA ASP A 178 -7.71 5.94 13.79
C ASP A 178 -7.36 5.70 15.26
N LEU A 179 -6.32 6.40 15.73
CA LEU A 179 -5.77 6.26 17.08
C LEU A 179 -5.96 7.53 17.91
N ALA A 180 -6.17 7.36 19.20
CA ALA A 180 -6.23 8.44 20.16
C ALA A 180 -5.45 8.09 21.42
N THR A 181 -5.07 9.11 22.20
CA THR A 181 -4.49 8.92 23.54
C THR A 181 -5.54 8.37 24.50
N VAL A 182 -5.15 7.39 25.33
CA VAL A 182 -6.01 6.86 26.39
C VAL A 182 -6.34 7.97 27.39
N GLY A 183 -7.60 8.10 27.75
CA GLY A 183 -8.08 9.15 28.66
C GLY A 183 -8.42 10.48 27.98
N ALA A 184 -7.89 10.75 26.78
CA ALA A 184 -8.27 11.93 26.00
C ALA A 184 -9.57 11.73 25.21
N GLY A 185 -10.18 12.83 24.75
CA GLY A 185 -11.30 12.83 23.83
C GLY A 185 -10.94 12.23 22.45
N VAL A 186 -11.86 12.38 21.49
CA VAL A 186 -11.58 12.05 20.08
C VAL A 186 -10.64 13.11 19.48
N PRO A 187 -9.69 12.72 18.61
CA PRO A 187 -8.65 13.64 18.11
C PRO A 187 -9.15 14.61 17.03
N TRP A 188 -10.24 14.26 16.33
CA TRP A 188 -10.78 15.14 15.29
C TRP A 188 -11.33 16.43 15.87
N GLY A 189 -10.86 17.54 15.30
CA GLY A 189 -11.16 18.89 15.80
C GLY A 189 -10.21 19.36 16.92
N SER A 190 -9.24 18.54 17.35
CA SER A 190 -8.26 18.92 18.36
C SER A 190 -6.88 19.17 17.73
N ALA A 191 -6.46 20.43 17.65
CA ALA A 191 -5.10 20.76 17.25
C ALA A 191 -4.05 20.20 18.22
N ALA A 192 -4.39 20.04 19.50
CA ALA A 192 -3.50 19.52 20.53
C ALA A 192 -3.09 18.06 20.31
N PHE A 193 -3.91 17.25 19.60
CA PHE A 193 -3.52 15.87 19.32
C PHE A 193 -2.26 15.79 18.45
N ALA A 194 -2.08 16.71 17.50
CA ALA A 194 -0.94 16.69 16.57
C ALA A 194 0.43 16.83 17.28
N THR A 195 0.45 17.40 18.47
CA THR A 195 1.64 17.60 19.31
C THR A 195 1.63 16.71 20.56
N SER A 196 0.63 15.83 20.70
CA SER A 196 0.56 14.90 21.84
C SER A 196 1.70 13.88 21.82
N PRO A 197 2.10 13.31 22.95
CA PRO A 197 3.07 12.21 23.00
C PRO A 197 2.69 11.05 22.07
N THR A 198 1.41 10.76 21.93
CA THR A 198 0.88 9.74 20.99
C THR A 198 1.23 10.07 19.54
N ALA A 199 0.94 11.28 19.09
CA ALA A 199 1.21 11.67 17.70
C ALA A 199 2.71 11.78 17.41
N VAL A 200 3.51 12.25 18.37
CA VAL A 200 4.97 12.31 18.27
C VAL A 200 5.53 10.90 18.11
N TRP A 201 5.20 9.99 19.04
CA TRP A 201 5.67 8.60 18.98
C TRP A 201 5.29 7.91 17.67
N LEU A 202 4.04 8.07 17.22
CA LEU A 202 3.57 7.51 15.95
C LEU A 202 4.36 8.03 14.74
N ASN A 203 4.66 9.33 14.68
CA ASN A 203 5.43 9.91 13.58
C ASN A 203 6.89 9.38 13.53
N GLU A 204 7.43 8.95 14.65
CA GLU A 204 8.80 8.44 14.77
C GLU A 204 8.89 6.92 14.61
N ASN A 205 7.82 6.19 14.92
CA ASN A 205 7.91 4.75 15.07
C ASN A 205 6.94 3.93 14.21
N ALA A 206 5.80 4.49 13.77
CA ALA A 206 4.75 3.70 13.13
C ALA A 206 5.22 2.98 11.86
N TYR A 207 6.15 3.56 11.10
CA TYR A 207 6.72 2.94 9.89
C TYR A 207 7.46 1.63 10.18
N LYS A 208 8.04 1.48 11.38
CA LYS A 208 8.72 0.26 11.83
C LYS A 208 7.76 -0.93 11.99
N TYR A 209 6.47 -0.64 11.99
CA TYR A 209 5.37 -1.61 12.07
C TYR A 209 4.52 -1.60 10.79
N GLY A 210 5.05 -1.05 9.70
CA GLY A 210 4.36 -1.03 8.41
C GLY A 210 3.25 0.00 8.27
N PHE A 211 3.12 0.97 9.20
CA PHE A 211 2.09 2.01 9.15
C PHE A 211 2.64 3.36 8.67
N VAL A 212 1.86 4.05 7.86
CA VAL A 212 2.16 5.40 7.37
C VAL A 212 1.00 6.36 7.65
N ARG A 213 1.33 7.63 7.81
CA ARG A 213 0.36 8.70 7.95
C ARG A 213 -0.13 9.15 6.57
N SER A 214 -1.33 8.75 6.17
CA SER A 214 -1.89 9.05 4.83
C SER A 214 -2.12 10.54 4.60
N TYR A 215 -2.50 11.29 5.64
CA TYR A 215 -2.90 12.71 5.55
C TYR A 215 -2.01 13.59 6.41
N PRO A 216 -0.78 13.91 5.93
CA PRO A 216 0.19 14.69 6.67
C PRO A 216 -0.18 16.18 6.75
N SER A 217 0.42 16.89 7.70
CA SER A 217 0.25 18.34 7.87
C SER A 217 1.10 19.14 6.86
N GLY A 218 0.79 20.43 6.74
CA GLY A 218 1.45 21.38 5.84
C GLY A 218 0.70 21.60 4.53
N ALA A 219 0.60 22.83 4.09
CA ALA A 219 -0.25 23.22 2.96
C ALA A 219 0.04 22.43 1.66
N LYS A 220 1.32 22.24 1.33
CA LYS A 220 1.73 21.45 0.15
C LYS A 220 1.30 20.00 0.26
N ARG A 221 1.52 19.37 1.41
CA ARG A 221 1.18 17.94 1.64
C ARG A 221 -0.34 17.73 1.66
N VAL A 222 -1.10 18.63 2.28
CA VAL A 222 -2.57 18.61 2.25
C VAL A 222 -3.10 18.73 0.82
N ALA A 223 -2.52 19.63 0.01
CA ALA A 223 -2.88 19.76 -1.41
C ALA A 223 -2.61 18.50 -2.23
N LEU A 224 -1.64 17.68 -1.86
CA LEU A 224 -1.29 16.42 -2.54
C LEU A 224 -2.07 15.22 -2.01
N SER A 225 -2.51 15.22 -0.74
CA SER A 225 -3.29 14.13 -0.14
C SER A 225 -4.80 14.19 -0.44
N CYS A 226 -5.30 15.34 -0.90
CA CYS A 226 -6.70 15.65 -1.18
C CYS A 226 -7.63 15.74 0.04
N TYR A 227 -7.15 15.47 1.22
CA TYR A 227 -7.89 15.58 2.48
C TYR A 227 -7.15 16.47 3.46
N GLY A 228 -7.87 16.97 4.46
CA GLY A 228 -7.26 17.71 5.57
C GLY A 228 -6.24 16.85 6.32
N SER A 229 -5.39 17.51 7.12
CA SER A 229 -4.43 16.78 7.95
C SER A 229 -5.15 15.96 9.02
N GLU A 230 -4.79 14.70 9.14
CA GLU A 230 -5.34 13.75 10.11
C GLU A 230 -4.20 13.07 10.87
N PRO A 231 -3.70 13.63 11.97
CA PRO A 231 -2.60 13.04 12.74
C PRO A 231 -2.96 11.75 13.46
N TRP A 232 -4.24 11.39 13.52
CA TRP A 232 -4.78 10.17 14.10
C TRP A 232 -4.90 9.03 13.10
N HIS A 233 -4.93 9.30 11.77
CA HIS A 233 -5.19 8.32 10.72
C HIS A 233 -3.90 7.67 10.21
N TRP A 234 -3.80 6.36 10.40
CA TRP A 234 -2.64 5.55 10.04
C TRP A 234 -3.07 4.37 9.18
N ARG A 235 -2.36 4.19 8.06
CA ARG A 235 -2.61 3.12 7.12
C ARG A 235 -1.47 2.11 7.13
N TYR A 236 -1.81 0.84 7.29
CA TYR A 236 -0.89 -0.26 7.08
C TYR A 236 -0.68 -0.50 5.59
N VAL A 237 0.56 -0.49 5.15
CA VAL A 237 0.99 -0.77 3.76
C VAL A 237 2.03 -1.88 3.71
N GLY A 238 2.37 -2.47 4.86
CA GLY A 238 3.47 -3.42 5.00
C GLY A 238 4.80 -2.73 5.28
N LEU A 239 5.72 -3.50 5.87
CA LEU A 239 6.97 -2.97 6.43
C LEU A 239 7.83 -2.24 5.38
N ASN A 240 8.08 -2.91 4.24
CA ASN A 240 8.95 -2.37 3.20
C ASN A 240 8.41 -1.08 2.59
N LEU A 241 7.11 -1.07 2.21
CA LEU A 241 6.50 0.13 1.64
C LEU A 241 6.42 1.28 2.65
N ALA A 242 6.15 1.00 3.92
CA ALA A 242 6.12 2.03 4.95
C ALA A 242 7.47 2.72 5.11
N TYR A 243 8.54 1.95 5.18
CA TYR A 243 9.91 2.48 5.24
C TYR A 243 10.24 3.31 3.99
N GLU A 244 9.97 2.77 2.79
CA GLU A 244 10.22 3.48 1.53
C GLU A 244 9.42 4.79 1.42
N ILE A 245 8.15 4.81 1.84
CA ILE A 245 7.31 6.01 1.85
C ILE A 245 7.92 7.08 2.76
N VAL A 246 8.33 6.71 3.97
CA VAL A 246 8.90 7.67 4.92
C VAL A 246 10.27 8.14 4.45
N CYS A 247 11.12 7.24 3.89
CA CYS A 247 12.37 7.59 3.25
C CYS A 247 12.21 8.57 2.10
N SER A 248 11.15 8.43 1.30
CA SER A 248 10.94 9.28 0.12
C SER A 248 10.49 10.69 0.46
N GLU A 249 10.01 10.92 1.69
CA GLU A 249 9.36 12.16 2.15
C GLU A 249 8.13 12.57 1.33
N GLN A 250 7.70 11.71 0.42
CA GLN A 250 6.50 11.94 -0.39
C GLN A 250 5.21 11.73 0.42
N VAL A 251 4.14 12.37 -0.02
CA VAL A 251 2.80 12.04 0.47
C VAL A 251 2.45 10.61 0.00
N PRO A 252 1.93 9.73 0.86
CA PRO A 252 1.65 8.33 0.50
C PRO A 252 0.84 8.19 -0.79
N ARG A 253 -0.15 9.06 -1.05
CA ARG A 253 -0.93 9.07 -2.29
C ARG A 253 -0.03 9.19 -3.54
N ILE A 254 0.95 10.08 -3.52
CA ILE A 254 1.87 10.32 -4.64
C ILE A 254 2.85 9.16 -4.79
N PHE A 255 3.43 8.71 -3.67
CA PHE A 255 4.34 7.57 -3.68
C PHE A 255 3.67 6.31 -4.24
N LEU A 256 2.48 5.97 -3.74
CA LEU A 256 1.75 4.78 -4.18
C LEU A 256 1.32 4.87 -5.65
N TRP A 257 0.94 6.05 -6.13
CA TRP A 257 0.66 6.27 -7.55
C TRP A 257 1.88 5.98 -8.40
N ASN A 258 3.03 6.58 -8.07
CA ASN A 258 4.27 6.35 -8.80
C ASN A 258 4.66 4.87 -8.77
N ARG A 259 4.50 4.21 -7.63
CA ARG A 259 4.78 2.77 -7.48
C ARG A 259 3.91 1.89 -8.37
N GLN A 260 2.64 2.24 -8.58
CA GLN A 260 1.72 1.50 -9.47
C GLN A 260 2.13 1.56 -10.94
N TYR A 261 2.72 2.66 -11.36
CA TYR A 261 3.06 2.92 -12.76
C TYR A 261 4.57 2.82 -13.06
N GLY A 262 5.33 2.15 -12.18
CA GLY A 262 6.74 1.87 -12.43
C GLY A 262 7.68 3.07 -12.27
N GLY A 263 7.25 4.10 -11.53
CA GLY A 263 8.10 5.26 -11.24
C GLY A 263 9.37 4.92 -10.48
N THR A 264 10.39 5.72 -10.67
CA THR A 264 11.68 5.57 -9.99
C THR A 264 11.53 5.75 -8.48
N ARG A 265 12.34 4.99 -7.74
CA ARG A 265 12.46 5.14 -6.29
C ARG A 265 13.05 6.51 -5.97
N VAL A 266 12.34 7.28 -5.16
CA VAL A 266 12.83 8.55 -4.62
C VAL A 266 13.33 8.29 -3.19
N ILE A 267 14.54 8.74 -2.90
CA ILE A 267 15.12 8.69 -1.56
C ILE A 267 15.34 10.14 -1.11
N GLY A 268 14.66 10.54 -0.04
CA GLY A 268 14.80 11.84 0.58
C GLY A 268 15.96 11.89 1.56
N GLU A 269 16.34 13.08 2.01
CA GLU A 269 17.43 13.31 2.96
C GLU A 269 17.20 12.61 4.31
N ARG A 270 15.96 12.60 4.77
CA ARG A 270 15.56 11.96 6.03
C ARG A 270 15.86 10.46 6.08
N CYS A 271 16.00 9.80 4.94
CA CYS A 271 16.25 8.35 4.89
C CYS A 271 17.52 7.95 5.62
N ALA A 272 18.57 8.79 5.57
CA ALA A 272 19.84 8.54 6.25
C ALA A 272 19.72 8.57 7.79
N GLU A 273 18.73 9.24 8.31
CA GLU A 273 18.48 9.40 9.77
C GLU A 273 17.51 8.34 10.32
N LEU A 274 16.80 7.62 9.45
CA LEU A 274 15.81 6.64 9.85
C LEU A 274 16.46 5.33 10.27
N GLN A 275 15.98 4.78 11.36
CA GLN A 275 16.30 3.39 11.72
C GLN A 275 15.67 2.45 10.71
N VAL A 276 16.50 1.61 10.07
CA VAL A 276 16.02 0.53 9.19
C VAL A 276 15.22 -0.45 10.06
N PRO A 277 13.96 -0.73 9.70
CA PRO A 277 13.15 -1.69 10.47
C PRO A 277 13.72 -3.10 10.41
N GLU A 278 13.58 -3.84 11.49
CA GLU A 278 13.84 -5.28 11.46
C GLU A 278 12.96 -5.98 10.42
N GLY A 279 13.54 -6.85 9.61
CA GLY A 279 12.82 -7.52 8.52
C GLY A 279 12.64 -6.69 7.24
N TYR A 280 13.19 -5.46 7.16
CA TYR A 280 13.19 -4.70 5.90
C TYR A 280 14.09 -5.38 4.86
N VAL A 281 13.54 -5.58 3.67
CA VAL A 281 14.28 -6.06 2.49
C VAL A 281 14.35 -4.94 1.47
N ASP A 282 15.55 -4.44 1.18
CA ASP A 282 15.74 -3.39 0.17
C ASP A 282 15.46 -3.93 -1.25
N PRO A 283 14.42 -3.46 -1.95
CA PRO A 283 14.11 -3.94 -3.29
C PRO A 283 15.13 -3.50 -4.35
N GLY A 284 16.01 -2.55 -4.04
CA GLY A 284 17.10 -2.08 -4.92
C GLY A 284 18.41 -2.85 -4.73
N VAL A 285 18.54 -3.51 -3.60
CA VAL A 285 19.54 -4.56 -3.40
C VAL A 285 18.82 -5.83 -3.87
N SER A 286 19.19 -6.32 -5.06
CA SER A 286 18.96 -7.74 -5.35
C SER A 286 19.37 -8.48 -4.10
N PRO A 287 18.50 -9.28 -3.43
CA PRO A 287 18.97 -10.01 -2.28
C PRO A 287 20.31 -10.60 -2.74
N SER A 288 21.38 -10.23 -2.02
CA SER A 288 22.65 -10.97 -2.18
C SER A 288 22.17 -12.40 -2.19
N PRO A 289 22.40 -13.18 -3.25
CA PRO A 289 21.79 -14.48 -3.29
C PRO A 289 22.04 -15.04 -1.91
N SER A 290 20.96 -15.29 -1.18
CA SER A 290 21.03 -16.13 0.02
C SER A 290 21.96 -17.23 -0.40
N PRO A 291 23.14 -17.45 0.24
CA PRO A 291 24.14 -18.32 -0.33
C PRO A 291 23.36 -19.46 -0.95
N SER A 292 23.35 -19.50 -2.29
CA SER A 292 22.48 -20.44 -2.99
C SER A 292 22.95 -21.74 -2.44
N LEU A 293 22.10 -22.36 -1.61
CA LEU A 293 22.40 -23.67 -1.05
C LEU A 293 22.91 -24.46 -2.25
N ASP A 294 24.14 -24.98 -2.19
CA ASP A 294 24.63 -25.80 -3.27
C ASP A 294 23.55 -26.86 -3.52
N PRO A 295 22.89 -26.89 -4.67
CA PRO A 295 21.80 -27.86 -4.90
C PRO A 295 22.18 -29.29 -4.57
N LEU A 296 23.46 -29.61 -4.68
CA LEU A 296 24.03 -30.92 -4.38
C LEU A 296 24.63 -30.99 -2.94
N GLY A 297 24.61 -29.87 -2.19
CA GLY A 297 24.99 -29.82 -0.80
C GLY A 297 23.88 -30.40 0.10
N ASP A 298 24.25 -30.73 1.31
CA ASP A 298 23.37 -31.16 2.41
C ASP A 298 23.73 -30.26 3.61
N ASP A 299 23.02 -29.10 3.69
CA ASP A 299 23.42 -28.03 4.60
C ASP A 299 22.97 -28.23 6.04
N ASP A 300 21.99 -29.10 6.27
CA ASP A 300 21.51 -29.46 7.62
C ASP A 300 21.94 -30.86 8.07
N GLY A 301 22.55 -31.66 7.18
CA GLY A 301 23.17 -32.93 7.48
C GLY A 301 22.17 -34.08 7.68
N ASP A 302 20.99 -34.01 7.08
CA ASP A 302 19.96 -35.04 7.22
C ASP A 302 20.08 -36.18 6.18
N GLY A 303 21.01 -36.07 5.23
CA GLY A 303 21.31 -37.06 4.20
C GLY A 303 20.60 -36.80 2.85
N LEU A 304 19.89 -35.68 2.72
CA LEU A 304 19.24 -35.26 1.47
C LEU A 304 19.98 -34.06 0.90
N THR A 305 20.00 -33.97 -0.43
CA THR A 305 20.57 -32.79 -1.09
C THR A 305 19.56 -31.65 -1.03
N ASN A 306 20.04 -30.42 -0.93
CA ASN A 306 19.21 -29.21 -0.79
C ASN A 306 18.14 -29.06 -1.88
N ASP A 307 18.35 -29.60 -3.09
CA ASP A 307 17.38 -29.57 -4.20
C ASP A 307 16.28 -30.63 -4.08
N SER A 308 16.53 -31.66 -3.26
CA SER A 308 15.62 -32.79 -3.01
C SER A 308 14.94 -32.70 -1.64
N ASP A 309 15.35 -31.72 -0.83
CA ASP A 309 14.92 -31.53 0.55
C ASP A 309 13.84 -30.45 0.65
N ASN A 310 12.71 -30.79 1.29
CA ASN A 310 11.61 -29.86 1.50
C ASN A 310 11.80 -28.93 2.72
N CYS A 311 12.92 -29.10 3.47
CA CYS A 311 13.39 -28.24 4.56
C CYS A 311 14.92 -28.04 4.57
N PRO A 312 15.59 -27.53 3.55
CA PRO A 312 17.04 -27.59 3.34
C PRO A 312 17.96 -27.00 4.42
N LEU A 313 17.42 -26.47 5.51
CA LEU A 313 18.13 -25.89 6.66
C LEU A 313 17.65 -26.45 8.00
N VAL A 314 16.75 -27.45 8.00
CA VAL A 314 16.17 -28.04 9.20
C VAL A 314 16.05 -29.54 8.98
N ALA A 315 17.00 -30.30 9.51
CA ALA A 315 17.08 -31.74 9.32
C ALA A 315 15.73 -32.44 9.53
N ASN A 316 15.23 -33.04 8.44
CA ASN A 316 13.98 -33.81 8.45
C ASN A 316 14.04 -34.99 7.47
N PRO A 317 14.86 -36.00 7.76
CA PRO A 317 15.13 -37.10 6.83
C PRO A 317 13.88 -37.91 6.44
N ASP A 318 12.76 -37.69 7.13
CA ASP A 318 11.46 -38.29 6.80
C ASP A 318 10.68 -37.53 5.74
N GLN A 319 11.08 -36.30 5.43
CA GLN A 319 10.47 -35.41 4.40
C GLN A 319 8.95 -35.26 4.54
N LEU A 320 8.44 -35.33 5.76
CA LEU A 320 7.01 -35.25 6.03
C LEU A 320 6.47 -33.85 5.63
N ASP A 321 5.43 -33.86 4.81
CA ASP A 321 4.66 -32.68 4.36
C ASP A 321 3.18 -33.05 4.43
N THR A 322 2.57 -32.75 5.59
CA THR A 322 1.21 -33.20 5.91
C THR A 322 0.14 -32.50 5.08
N ASP A 323 0.34 -31.25 4.68
CA ASP A 323 -0.63 -30.49 3.92
C ASP A 323 -0.35 -30.46 2.40
N GLY A 324 0.78 -31.01 1.95
CA GLY A 324 1.15 -31.17 0.53
C GLY A 324 1.51 -29.85 -0.14
N ASN A 325 2.00 -28.85 0.61
CA ASN A 325 2.32 -27.53 0.09
C ASN A 325 3.75 -27.42 -0.48
N GLY A 326 4.57 -28.47 -0.34
CA GLY A 326 5.96 -28.54 -0.79
C GLY A 326 6.97 -28.01 0.21
N VAL A 327 6.57 -27.66 1.43
CA VAL A 327 7.40 -27.29 2.57
C VAL A 327 7.23 -28.36 3.63
N GLY A 328 8.33 -28.92 4.13
CA GLY A 328 8.27 -30.00 5.12
C GLY A 328 7.72 -29.51 6.48
N ASP A 329 6.99 -30.38 7.17
CA ASP A 329 6.39 -30.07 8.48
C ASP A 329 7.40 -29.54 9.50
N ALA A 330 8.66 -29.93 9.38
CA ALA A 330 9.74 -29.52 10.27
C ALA A 330 10.08 -28.03 10.16
N CYS A 331 9.88 -27.41 8.99
CA CYS A 331 10.16 -26.01 8.73
C CYS A 331 8.91 -25.20 8.33
N ASP A 332 7.73 -25.83 8.25
CA ASP A 332 6.47 -25.15 7.95
C ASP A 332 5.77 -24.66 9.24
N PRO A 333 5.68 -23.33 9.44
CA PRO A 333 4.94 -22.78 10.57
C PRO A 333 3.41 -23.05 10.51
N ALA A 334 2.90 -23.52 9.36
CA ALA A 334 1.48 -23.86 9.15
C ALA A 334 1.17 -25.35 9.42
N ALA A 335 2.17 -26.20 9.47
CA ALA A 335 2.05 -27.65 9.78
C ALA A 335 1.73 -27.93 11.25
N SER A 336 0.73 -27.26 11.82
CA SER A 336 0.23 -27.62 13.16
C SER A 336 -0.67 -28.85 13.02
N PRO A 337 -0.42 -29.97 13.72
CA PRO A 337 -1.26 -31.15 13.60
C PRO A 337 -2.70 -30.77 13.97
N SER A 338 -3.63 -31.07 13.07
CA SER A 338 -5.06 -31.05 13.36
C SER A 338 -5.31 -31.87 14.63
N PRO A 339 -6.05 -31.37 15.65
CA PRO A 339 -6.30 -32.12 16.84
C PRO A 339 -6.96 -33.46 16.47
N SER A 340 -6.33 -34.56 16.86
CA SER A 340 -6.86 -35.92 16.73
C SER A 340 -8.31 -35.95 17.22
N PRO A 341 -9.25 -36.55 16.49
CA PRO A 341 -10.63 -36.64 16.95
C PRO A 341 -10.65 -37.34 18.32
N SER A 342 -11.16 -36.62 19.31
CA SER A 342 -11.42 -37.13 20.66
C SER A 342 -12.20 -38.43 20.55
N GLU A 343 -11.65 -39.54 21.04
CA GLU A 343 -12.38 -40.80 21.21
C GLU A 343 -13.65 -40.54 22.02
N SER A 344 -14.78 -40.87 21.41
CA SER A 344 -16.08 -40.91 22.10
C SER A 344 -15.98 -41.86 23.30
N PRO A 345 -16.46 -41.47 24.48
CA PRO A 345 -16.51 -42.38 25.61
C PRO A 345 -17.50 -43.53 25.32
N SER A 346 -17.02 -44.73 25.41
CA SER A 346 -17.80 -45.98 25.36
C SER A 346 -18.92 -45.95 26.42
N PRO A 347 -20.14 -46.38 26.14
CA PRO A 347 -21.16 -46.47 27.16
C PRO A 347 -20.81 -47.63 28.12
N SER A 348 -20.73 -47.32 29.43
CA SER A 348 -20.62 -48.30 30.48
C SER A 348 -21.93 -49.09 30.68
N PRO A 349 -21.85 -50.35 31.11
CA PRO A 349 -22.96 -51.29 31.18
C PRO A 349 -24.02 -50.96 32.24
#